data_b9ff67b72b89ceca01ac30db17d3427d
#
_entry.id   b9ff67b72b89ceca01ac30db17d3427d
#
_cell.length_a   1.000
_cell.length_b   1.000
_cell.length_c   1.000
_cell.angle_alpha   90.00
_cell.angle_beta   90.00
_cell.angle_gamma   90.00
#
_symmetry.space_group_name_H-M   'P 1'
#
loop_
_entity.id
_entity.type
_entity.pdbx_description
1 polymer ?
#
loop_
_entity_poly.entity_id
_entity_poly.type
_entity_poly.pdbx_seq_one_letter_code
_entity_poly.pdbx_strand_id
1 'polypeptide(L)'
;MKAIILSAGQGRRLMPLTEVTPKCCLRPWGDVSILEWQISQLAVSGIDEVVVVTGFGHDAVEEIVNGITDIRVRTLYNPFYHLSDNLGTCWVARHEMEGPFVLINGDTLFEAAVLQHLLKDAGHYPIPLASDQKISYDDD
;
A
#
# COMPACT_ATOMS: atom_id res chain seq x y z
N MET A 1 -13.20 5.32 -7.35
CA MET A 1 -12.78 5.31 -5.92
C MET A 1 -11.26 5.33 -5.86
N LYS A 2 -10.67 5.98 -4.87
CA LYS A 2 -9.22 6.12 -4.69
C LYS A 2 -8.68 5.10 -3.69
N ALA A 3 -7.48 4.58 -3.90
CA ALA A 3 -6.71 3.86 -2.89
C ALA A 3 -5.46 4.64 -2.49
N ILE A 4 -5.07 4.52 -1.22
CA ILE A 4 -3.87 5.15 -0.64
C ILE A 4 -3.01 4.03 -0.06
N ILE A 5 -1.79 3.88 -0.57
CA ILE A 5 -0.82 2.88 -0.10
C ILE A 5 0.24 3.58 0.75
N LEU A 6 0.39 3.17 2.00
CA LEU A 6 1.39 3.71 2.93
C LEU A 6 2.72 2.95 2.77
N SER A 7 3.66 3.51 2.04
CA SER A 7 4.96 2.89 1.70
C SER A 7 6.16 3.78 2.04
N ALA A 8 6.05 4.63 3.05
CA ALA A 8 7.12 5.56 3.42
C ALA A 8 8.24 4.94 4.27
N GLY A 9 7.98 3.84 4.98
CA GLY A 9 8.89 3.21 5.93
C GLY A 9 9.98 2.35 5.29
N GLN A 10 11.14 2.26 5.95
CA GLN A 10 12.28 1.45 5.49
C GLN A 10 12.06 -0.06 5.63
N GLY A 11 11.19 -0.51 6.56
CA GLY A 11 11.01 -1.96 6.81
C GLY A 11 12.20 -2.60 7.50
N ARG A 12 12.74 -1.97 8.56
CA ARG A 12 13.97 -2.37 9.28
C ARG A 12 14.00 -3.83 9.74
N ARG A 13 12.84 -4.44 10.01
CA ARG A 13 12.74 -5.86 10.40
C ARG A 13 13.15 -6.85 9.32
N LEU A 14 13.22 -6.41 8.06
CA LEU A 14 13.63 -7.22 6.91
C LEU A 14 15.08 -6.95 6.47
N MET A 15 15.89 -6.27 7.28
CA MET A 15 17.32 -6.10 7.00
C MET A 15 18.02 -7.46 6.88
N PRO A 16 18.97 -7.66 5.94
CA PRO A 16 19.53 -6.63 5.05
C PRO A 16 18.75 -6.42 3.75
N LEU A 17 17.67 -7.13 3.48
CA LEU A 17 16.91 -7.03 2.21
C LEU A 17 16.38 -5.61 1.95
N THR A 18 16.09 -4.86 3.00
CA THR A 18 15.57 -3.49 2.93
C THR A 18 16.62 -2.43 3.27
N GLU A 19 17.90 -2.77 3.21
CA GLU A 19 18.98 -1.80 3.50
C GLU A 19 18.97 -0.64 2.50
N VAL A 20 18.79 -0.95 1.21
CA VAL A 20 18.76 0.03 0.12
C VAL A 20 17.45 0.01 -0.69
N THR A 21 16.64 -1.03 -0.53
CA THR A 21 15.42 -1.24 -1.30
C THR A 21 14.19 -1.12 -0.39
N PRO A 22 13.23 -0.25 -0.70
CA PRO A 22 11.96 -0.19 0.04
C PRO A 22 11.25 -1.54 0.04
N LYS A 23 10.57 -1.88 1.15
CA LYS A 23 9.88 -3.16 1.30
C LYS A 23 8.90 -3.44 0.16
N CYS A 24 8.15 -2.42 -0.27
CA CYS A 24 7.17 -2.54 -1.37
C CYS A 24 7.81 -2.82 -2.75
N CYS A 25 9.11 -2.52 -2.91
CA CYS A 25 9.87 -2.79 -4.14
C CYS A 25 10.49 -4.20 -4.15
N LEU A 26 10.43 -4.96 -3.05
CA LEU A 26 10.89 -6.34 -3.03
C LEU A 26 10.07 -7.19 -4.00
N ARG A 27 10.74 -8.16 -4.64
CA ARG A 27 10.18 -9.04 -5.69
C ARG A 27 10.15 -10.50 -5.22
N PRO A 28 9.24 -10.89 -4.31
CA PRO A 28 9.21 -12.23 -3.73
C PRO A 28 8.79 -13.31 -4.72
N TRP A 29 8.20 -12.93 -5.86
CA TRP A 29 7.72 -13.85 -6.90
C TRP A 29 8.37 -13.57 -8.27
N GLY A 30 9.67 -13.46 -8.33
CA GLY A 30 10.41 -13.21 -9.59
C GLY A 30 10.41 -11.74 -9.99
N ASP A 31 9.70 -11.37 -11.07
CA ASP A 31 9.79 -10.02 -11.62
C ASP A 31 8.76 -9.04 -11.10
N VAL A 32 7.78 -9.50 -10.30
CA VAL A 32 6.69 -8.67 -9.76
C VAL A 32 7.02 -8.20 -8.35
N SER A 33 7.06 -6.90 -8.13
CA SER A 33 7.19 -6.31 -6.80
C SER A 33 5.89 -6.39 -6.00
N ILE A 34 6.01 -6.25 -4.67
CA ILE A 34 4.83 -6.15 -3.78
C ILE A 34 3.93 -5.00 -4.23
N LEU A 35 4.51 -3.86 -4.60
CA LEU A 35 3.76 -2.68 -5.05
C LEU A 35 3.00 -2.95 -6.35
N GLU A 36 3.66 -3.55 -7.36
CA GLU A 36 3.00 -3.92 -8.62
C GLU A 36 1.86 -4.91 -8.38
N TRP A 37 2.06 -5.89 -7.49
CA TRP A 37 1.01 -6.80 -7.08
C TRP A 37 -0.18 -6.06 -6.46
N GLN A 38 0.05 -5.22 -5.45
CA GLN A 38 -1.02 -4.45 -4.79
C GLN A 38 -1.81 -3.62 -5.81
N ILE A 39 -1.11 -2.89 -6.69
CA ILE A 39 -1.76 -2.03 -7.69
C ILE A 39 -2.58 -2.86 -8.68
N SER A 40 -2.10 -4.03 -9.09
CA SER A 40 -2.86 -4.92 -9.98
C SER A 40 -4.15 -5.42 -9.32
N GLN A 41 -4.11 -5.79 -8.03
CA GLN A 41 -5.30 -6.21 -7.30
C GLN A 41 -6.31 -5.06 -7.12
N LEU A 42 -5.82 -3.83 -6.93
CA LEU A 42 -6.66 -2.63 -6.86
C LEU A 42 -7.36 -2.35 -8.19
N ALA A 43 -6.62 -2.43 -9.30
CA ALA A 43 -7.18 -2.24 -10.65
C ALA A 43 -8.29 -3.25 -10.96
N VAL A 44 -8.06 -4.53 -10.68
CA VAL A 44 -9.07 -5.61 -10.84
C VAL A 44 -10.30 -5.39 -9.96
N SER A 45 -10.14 -4.72 -8.81
CA SER A 45 -11.23 -4.41 -7.88
C SER A 45 -12.03 -3.16 -8.24
N GLY A 46 -11.70 -2.48 -9.34
CA GLY A 46 -12.42 -1.29 -9.83
C GLY A 46 -11.99 0.02 -9.13
N ILE A 47 -10.78 0.07 -8.60
CA ILE A 47 -10.17 1.33 -8.12
C ILE A 47 -9.71 2.15 -9.32
N ASP A 48 -9.99 3.45 -9.32
CA ASP A 48 -9.71 4.36 -10.45
C ASP A 48 -8.35 5.06 -10.33
N GLU A 49 -7.89 5.25 -9.11
CA GLU A 49 -6.65 5.97 -8.80
C GLU A 49 -5.96 5.41 -7.57
N VAL A 50 -4.64 5.32 -7.63
CA VAL A 50 -3.79 4.91 -6.51
C VAL A 50 -2.81 6.03 -6.17
N VAL A 51 -2.75 6.41 -4.89
CA VAL A 51 -1.74 7.31 -4.34
C VAL A 51 -0.78 6.50 -3.48
N VAL A 52 0.48 6.44 -3.86
CA VAL A 52 1.52 5.75 -3.10
C VAL A 52 2.27 6.79 -2.25
N VAL A 53 2.11 6.71 -0.93
CA VAL A 53 2.84 7.61 -0.02
C VAL A 53 4.23 7.04 0.19
N THR A 54 5.23 7.74 -0.32
CA THR A 54 6.63 7.32 -0.35
C THR A 54 7.48 8.04 0.71
N GLY A 55 8.65 7.52 0.97
CA GLY A 55 9.64 8.11 1.86
C GLY A 55 11.01 7.49 1.60
N PHE A 56 11.40 6.47 2.37
CA PHE A 56 12.62 5.73 2.12
C PHE A 56 12.61 5.12 0.69
N GLY A 57 13.69 5.33 -0.05
CA GLY A 57 13.85 4.81 -1.41
C GLY A 57 12.80 5.31 -2.41
N HIS A 58 12.34 6.55 -2.25
CA HIS A 58 11.35 7.21 -3.10
C HIS A 58 11.60 7.01 -4.60
N ASP A 59 12.85 7.20 -5.07
CA ASP A 59 13.20 7.08 -6.49
C ASP A 59 12.90 5.68 -7.05
N ALA A 60 13.18 4.61 -6.28
CA ALA A 60 12.89 3.24 -6.69
C ALA A 60 11.38 2.97 -6.78
N VAL A 61 10.58 3.59 -5.91
CA VAL A 61 9.11 3.52 -5.99
C VAL A 61 8.60 4.27 -7.20
N GLU A 62 9.13 5.45 -7.49
CA GLU A 62 8.74 6.22 -8.68
C GLU A 62 9.06 5.49 -9.98
N GLU A 63 10.20 4.81 -10.06
CA GLU A 63 10.56 4.00 -11.23
C GLU A 63 9.49 2.93 -11.51
N ILE A 64 9.03 2.23 -10.47
CA ILE A 64 7.95 1.24 -10.60
C ILE A 64 6.64 1.90 -11.01
N VAL A 65 6.25 2.98 -10.34
CA VAL A 65 4.99 3.71 -10.61
C VAL A 65 4.95 4.22 -12.05
N ASN A 66 6.05 4.76 -12.56
CA ASN A 66 6.15 5.26 -13.93
C ASN A 66 6.00 4.16 -15.00
N GLY A 67 6.25 2.90 -14.64
CA GLY A 67 6.04 1.75 -15.52
C GLY A 67 4.58 1.26 -15.58
N ILE A 68 3.70 1.72 -14.68
CA ILE A 68 2.30 1.29 -14.60
C ILE A 68 1.42 2.17 -15.48
N THR A 69 0.68 1.56 -16.41
CA THR A 69 -0.16 2.26 -17.37
C THR A 69 -1.65 1.91 -17.30
N ASP A 70 -1.98 0.80 -16.62
CA ASP A 70 -3.34 0.22 -16.62
C ASP A 70 -4.31 0.96 -15.67
N ILE A 71 -3.77 1.72 -14.73
CA ILE A 71 -4.51 2.49 -13.74
C ILE A 71 -3.75 3.79 -13.46
N ARG A 72 -4.46 4.83 -13.06
CA ARG A 72 -3.81 6.09 -12.65
C ARG A 72 -3.08 5.88 -11.32
N VAL A 73 -1.76 5.99 -11.33
CA VAL A 73 -0.92 5.92 -10.13
C VAL A 73 -0.09 7.18 -10.02
N ARG A 74 0.07 7.69 -8.81
CA ARG A 74 1.00 8.79 -8.50
C ARG A 74 1.59 8.62 -7.12
N THR A 75 2.72 9.25 -6.90
CA THR A 75 3.42 9.27 -5.61
C THR A 75 3.11 10.54 -4.83
N LEU A 76 3.16 10.43 -3.50
CA LEU A 76 3.15 11.55 -2.56
C LEU A 76 4.32 11.37 -1.59
N TYR A 77 5.30 12.26 -1.64
CA TYR A 77 6.49 12.14 -0.81
C TYR A 77 6.25 12.61 0.62
N ASN A 78 6.61 11.77 1.60
CA ASN A 78 6.67 12.13 3.02
C ASN A 78 8.12 12.47 3.42
N PRO A 79 8.50 13.73 3.54
CA PRO A 79 9.87 14.13 3.90
C PRO A 79 10.23 13.78 5.35
N PHE A 80 9.25 13.44 6.18
CA PHE A 80 9.44 13.10 7.60
C PHE A 80 9.44 11.59 7.84
N TYR A 81 9.60 10.76 6.80
CA TYR A 81 9.45 9.31 6.87
C TYR A 81 10.32 8.64 7.95
N HIS A 82 11.49 9.17 8.24
CA HIS A 82 12.42 8.63 9.26
C HIS A 82 12.03 9.01 10.70
N LEU A 83 11.14 9.98 10.88
CA LEU A 83 10.62 10.46 12.17
C LEU A 83 9.15 10.06 12.40
N SER A 84 8.48 9.64 11.36
CA SER A 84 7.04 9.32 11.40
C SER A 84 6.78 7.83 11.25
N ASP A 85 5.74 7.39 11.92
CA ASP A 85 5.11 6.08 11.71
C ASP A 85 4.00 6.15 10.66
N ASN A 86 3.15 5.11 10.61
CA ASN A 86 1.99 5.09 9.71
C ASN A 86 1.01 6.24 9.99
N LEU A 87 0.84 6.66 11.24
CA LEU A 87 -0.04 7.77 11.58
C LEU A 87 0.48 9.09 11.02
N GLY A 88 1.79 9.36 11.16
CA GLY A 88 2.42 10.52 10.55
C GLY A 88 2.35 10.49 9.03
N THR A 89 2.49 9.32 8.42
CA THR A 89 2.33 9.13 6.97
C THR A 89 0.89 9.40 6.54
N CYS A 90 -0.12 8.95 7.30
CA CYS A 90 -1.53 9.29 7.07
C CYS A 90 -1.77 10.80 7.16
N TRP A 91 -1.15 11.47 8.12
CA TRP A 91 -1.27 12.93 8.26
C TRP A 91 -0.75 13.68 7.03
N VAL A 92 0.38 13.24 6.46
CA VAL A 92 0.90 13.80 5.20
C VAL A 92 -0.10 13.60 4.07
N ALA A 93 -0.73 12.44 4.01
CA ALA A 93 -1.70 12.07 2.97
C ALA A 93 -3.14 12.55 3.25
N ARG A 94 -3.42 13.26 4.33
CA ARG A 94 -4.79 13.59 4.76
C ARG A 94 -5.67 14.27 3.70
N HIS A 95 -5.09 15.09 2.82
CA HIS A 95 -5.82 15.75 1.73
C HIS A 95 -6.24 14.78 0.62
N GLU A 96 -5.65 13.58 0.58
CA GLU A 96 -6.06 12.51 -0.32
C GLU A 96 -7.25 11.71 0.22
N MET A 97 -7.57 11.86 1.50
CA MET A 97 -8.63 11.13 2.21
C MET A 97 -10.00 11.82 2.12
N GLU A 98 -10.18 12.70 1.15
CA GLU A 98 -11.47 13.32 0.90
C GLU A 98 -12.37 12.37 0.10
N GLY A 99 -13.62 12.19 0.58
CA GLY A 99 -14.56 11.21 0.00
C GLY A 99 -14.22 9.75 0.32
N PRO A 100 -14.86 8.78 -0.35
CA PRO A 100 -14.58 7.36 -0.13
C PRO A 100 -13.19 6.96 -0.64
N PHE A 101 -12.40 6.33 0.21
CA PHE A 101 -11.07 5.81 -0.13
C PHE A 101 -10.79 4.47 0.56
N VAL A 102 -9.81 3.75 0.03
CA VAL A 102 -9.23 2.54 0.63
C VAL A 102 -7.84 2.88 1.15
N LEU A 103 -7.52 2.52 2.39
CA LEU A 103 -6.20 2.69 2.97
C LEU A 103 -5.51 1.33 3.13
N ILE A 104 -4.29 1.22 2.64
CA ILE A 104 -3.54 -0.04 2.60
C ILE A 104 -2.11 0.20 3.09
N ASN A 105 -1.60 -0.70 3.93
CA ASN A 105 -0.18 -0.71 4.25
C ASN A 105 0.64 -1.25 3.07
N GLY A 106 1.80 -0.65 2.81
CA GLY A 106 2.66 -0.99 1.67
C GLY A 106 3.28 -2.39 1.70
N ASP A 107 3.02 -3.17 2.75
CA ASP A 107 3.47 -4.55 2.93
C ASP A 107 2.34 -5.58 3.01
N THR A 108 1.09 -5.14 2.84
CA THR A 108 -0.07 -6.03 2.91
C THR A 108 -0.28 -6.72 1.56
N LEU A 109 -0.26 -8.03 1.57
CA LEU A 109 -0.63 -8.86 0.42
C LEU A 109 -2.09 -9.25 0.54
N PHE A 110 -2.85 -9.01 -0.51
CA PHE A 110 -4.27 -9.35 -0.57
C PHE A 110 -4.66 -9.73 -2.00
N GLU A 111 -5.68 -10.55 -2.12
CA GLU A 111 -6.32 -10.86 -3.41
C GLU A 111 -7.48 -9.90 -3.68
N ALA A 112 -7.76 -9.62 -4.93
CA ALA A 112 -8.85 -8.73 -5.35
C ALA A 112 -10.21 -9.12 -4.74
N ALA A 113 -10.45 -10.42 -4.53
CA ALA A 113 -11.67 -10.92 -3.92
C ALA A 113 -11.91 -10.37 -2.50
N VAL A 114 -10.84 -10.23 -1.70
CA VAL A 114 -10.91 -9.66 -0.34
C VAL A 114 -11.36 -8.20 -0.40
N LEU A 115 -10.74 -7.42 -1.29
CA LEU A 115 -11.10 -6.02 -1.46
C LEU A 115 -12.51 -5.86 -2.03
N GLN A 116 -12.89 -6.66 -3.02
CA GLN A 116 -14.24 -6.63 -3.59
C GLN A 116 -15.31 -6.96 -2.55
N HIS A 117 -15.02 -7.88 -1.62
CA HIS A 117 -15.92 -8.18 -0.50
C HIS A 117 -16.04 -6.99 0.46
N LEU A 118 -14.90 -6.39 0.84
CA LEU A 118 -14.86 -5.20 1.68
C LEU A 118 -15.66 -4.03 1.08
N LEU A 119 -15.53 -3.81 -0.24
CA LEU A 119 -16.20 -2.72 -0.94
C LEU A 119 -17.73 -2.91 -1.03
N LYS A 120 -18.22 -4.16 -1.05
CA LYS A 120 -19.67 -4.42 -0.99
C LYS A 120 -20.29 -4.01 0.34
N ASP A 121 -19.54 -4.15 1.43
CA ASP A 121 -19.98 -3.81 2.77
C ASP A 121 -19.75 -2.34 3.13
N ALA A 122 -18.93 -1.63 2.36
CA ALA A 122 -18.54 -0.24 2.61
C ALA A 122 -19.72 0.75 2.65
N GLY A 123 -20.86 0.41 2.01
CA GLY A 123 -22.08 1.21 2.09
C GLY A 123 -22.84 1.10 3.42
N HIS A 124 -22.53 0.11 4.25
CA HIS A 124 -23.24 -0.18 5.49
C HIS A 124 -22.49 0.32 6.73
N TYR A 125 -21.18 0.53 6.63
CA TYR A 125 -20.32 0.93 7.75
C TYR A 125 -19.44 2.11 7.39
N PRO A 126 -19.23 3.05 8.32
CA PRO A 126 -18.37 4.23 8.08
C PRO A 126 -16.91 3.85 7.80
N ILE A 127 -16.40 2.80 8.47
CA ILE A 127 -15.04 2.31 8.35
C ILE A 127 -15.07 0.77 8.42
N PRO A 128 -15.21 0.07 7.29
CA PRO A 128 -15.06 -1.38 7.26
C PRO A 128 -13.56 -1.74 7.29
N LEU A 129 -13.23 -2.81 8.01
CA LEU A 129 -11.87 -3.34 8.15
C LEU A 129 -11.81 -4.77 7.62
N ALA A 130 -10.83 -5.06 6.77
CA ALA A 130 -10.44 -6.43 6.45
C ALA A 130 -9.45 -6.93 7.50
N SER A 131 -9.73 -8.06 8.12
CA SER A 131 -8.85 -8.73 9.07
C SER A 131 -8.75 -10.21 8.75
N ASP A 132 -7.57 -10.79 9.01
CA ASP A 132 -7.36 -12.23 8.91
C ASP A 132 -7.59 -12.87 10.28
N GLN A 133 -8.18 -14.07 10.28
CA GLN A 133 -8.35 -14.87 11.48
C GLN A 133 -7.27 -15.94 11.52
N LYS A 134 -6.27 -15.77 12.38
CA LYS A 134 -5.27 -16.80 12.60
C LYS A 134 -5.91 -18.06 13.16
N ILE A 135 -5.67 -19.19 12.49
CA ILE A 135 -6.16 -20.51 12.91
C ILE A 135 -5.23 -21.13 13.95
N SER A 136 -3.95 -20.73 14.00
CA SER A 136 -2.99 -21.14 15.04
C SER A 136 -2.12 -19.96 15.44
N TYR A 137 -1.83 -19.84 16.74
CA TYR A 137 -0.78 -18.99 17.26
C TYR A 137 0.47 -19.88 17.35
N ASP A 138 1.42 -19.72 16.45
CA ASP A 138 2.76 -20.21 16.68
C ASP A 138 3.41 -19.18 17.63
N ASP A 139 3.47 -19.55 18.91
CA ASP A 139 4.22 -18.81 19.91
C ASP A 139 5.72 -19.09 19.65
N ASP A 140 6.40 -18.17 18.98
CA ASP A 140 7.85 -18.08 18.94
C ASP A 140 8.33 -16.87 19.76
#